data_cadecb2aaade55310df5b9aa1c068187
#
_entry.id   cadecb2aaade55310df5b9aa1c068187
#
_cell.length_a   1.000
_cell.length_b   1.000
_cell.length_c   1.000
_cell.angle_alpha   90.00
_cell.angle_beta   90.00
_cell.angle_gamma   90.00
#
_symmetry.space_group_name_H-M   'P 1'
#
loop_
_entity.id
_entity.type
_entity.pdbx_description
1 polymer ?
#
loop_
_entity_poly.entity_id
_entity_poly.type
_entity_poly.pdbx_seq_one_letter_code
_entity_poly.pdbx_strand_id
1 'polypeptide(L)'
;LTETLPNHAKPLLVLKIDVDTYRGTREGVGHLVRMIGARQGRATFLFSLGPDHTGWALRRALRPGFFSKVSRTSVVEHYGLKTLMYGTLLPGPDIGKDCAAEMRAVRDAGFECGIHTWDHVLWQDNVARRGADWTVKMMRKAAARYAQVFGVAPRTHGAAGWQMNGAAFIEHDTAGYAYASDGRCVLKENGTLANPADGPHRLSVAGKALKCIQMPTTLPTLDEVLGCEIDGSTITAANIAAFLLRLTEGATRDHVYTLHAELEGQKLAPIFEQLLAGWQAQGYQLASMADYHAKLAAVADTLPLCPMTWGELPGRSGQLMVQAPAAA
;
A
#
# COMPACT_ATOMS: atom_id res chain seq x y z
N LEU A 1 -23.46 12.00 -39.55
CA LEU A 1 -23.73 11.14 -38.40
C LEU A 1 -22.39 10.95 -37.65
N THR A 2 -22.11 11.83 -36.70
CA THR A 2 -20.99 11.71 -35.74
C THR A 2 -21.37 10.63 -34.73
N GLU A 3 -20.81 9.44 -34.88
CA GLU A 3 -20.82 8.44 -33.80
C GLU A 3 -20.10 9.05 -32.59
N THR A 4 -20.86 9.36 -31.55
CA THR A 4 -20.35 9.65 -30.24
C THR A 4 -19.66 8.39 -29.72
N LEU A 5 -18.34 8.40 -29.66
CA LEU A 5 -17.53 7.38 -28.96
C LEU A 5 -18.12 7.13 -27.56
N PRO A 6 -18.17 5.87 -27.10
CA PRO A 6 -18.71 5.56 -25.79
C PRO A 6 -17.98 6.37 -24.71
N ASN A 7 -18.76 6.95 -23.81
CA ASN A 7 -18.33 7.73 -22.66
C ASN A 7 -17.31 6.91 -21.85
N HIS A 8 -16.00 7.08 -22.13
CA HIS A 8 -14.95 6.39 -21.41
C HIS A 8 -15.02 6.84 -19.93
N ALA A 9 -15.40 5.91 -19.06
CA ALA A 9 -15.36 6.14 -17.63
C ALA A 9 -13.97 6.70 -17.24
N LYS A 10 -13.95 7.77 -16.44
CA LYS A 10 -12.68 8.39 -16.00
C LYS A 10 -11.73 7.35 -15.42
N PRO A 11 -10.44 7.44 -15.70
CA PRO A 11 -9.47 6.57 -15.09
C PRO A 11 -9.42 6.79 -13.57
N LEU A 12 -9.18 5.72 -12.83
CA LEU A 12 -9.11 5.75 -11.38
C LEU A 12 -7.66 5.96 -10.92
N LEU A 13 -7.49 6.86 -9.96
CA LEU A 13 -6.33 6.87 -9.09
C LEU A 13 -6.74 6.30 -7.74
N VAL A 14 -6.43 5.05 -7.53
CA VAL A 14 -6.77 4.31 -6.31
C VAL A 14 -5.79 4.69 -5.22
N LEU A 15 -6.29 5.28 -4.13
CA LEU A 15 -5.51 5.68 -2.98
C LEU A 15 -5.49 4.52 -1.96
N LYS A 16 -4.37 3.83 -1.87
CA LYS A 16 -4.08 2.80 -0.88
C LYS A 16 -3.25 3.41 0.24
N ILE A 17 -3.81 3.50 1.44
CA ILE A 17 -3.18 4.14 2.59
C ILE A 17 -2.75 3.06 3.56
N ASP A 18 -1.44 2.84 3.68
CA ASP A 18 -0.85 1.95 4.66
C ASP A 18 -0.68 2.71 5.99
N VAL A 19 -1.19 2.13 7.07
CA VAL A 19 -1.17 2.70 8.41
C VAL A 19 -0.37 1.74 9.29
N ASP A 20 0.93 2.03 9.41
CA ASP A 20 1.92 1.09 9.94
C ASP A 20 2.00 1.14 11.46
N THR A 21 1.85 2.34 12.05
CA THR A 21 2.24 2.64 13.42
C THR A 21 1.10 3.19 14.26
N TYR A 22 1.30 3.15 15.57
CA TYR A 22 0.43 3.83 16.52
C TYR A 22 0.35 5.33 16.25
N ARG A 23 1.50 5.96 15.95
CA ARG A 23 1.55 7.39 15.67
C ARG A 23 0.83 7.75 14.37
N GLY A 24 1.05 6.98 13.29
CA GLY A 24 0.34 7.19 12.02
C GLY A 24 -1.18 7.10 12.20
N THR A 25 -1.65 6.12 12.98
CA THR A 25 -3.08 5.97 13.28
C THR A 25 -3.64 7.17 14.06
N ARG A 26 -2.92 7.65 15.10
CA ARG A 26 -3.37 8.73 15.97
C ARG A 26 -3.32 10.12 15.32
N GLU A 27 -2.25 10.40 14.56
CA GLU A 27 -1.95 11.75 14.09
C GLU A 27 -2.19 11.91 12.58
N GLY A 28 -1.84 10.90 11.77
CA GLY A 28 -1.87 10.99 10.31
C GLY A 28 -3.24 10.71 9.69
N VAL A 29 -3.92 9.69 10.17
CA VAL A 29 -5.17 9.20 9.58
C VAL A 29 -6.25 10.27 9.50
N GLY A 30 -6.52 10.99 10.59
CA GLY A 30 -7.53 12.06 10.61
C GLY A 30 -7.21 13.21 9.66
N HIS A 31 -5.94 13.49 9.41
CA HIS A 31 -5.52 14.51 8.44
C HIS A 31 -5.80 14.04 7.01
N LEU A 32 -5.44 12.81 6.66
CA LEU A 32 -5.72 12.23 5.35
C LEU A 32 -7.23 12.16 5.05
N VAL A 33 -8.05 11.76 6.02
CA VAL A 33 -9.53 11.76 5.89
C VAL A 33 -10.04 13.15 5.49
N ARG A 34 -9.60 14.21 6.17
CA ARG A 34 -10.01 15.59 5.84
C ARG A 34 -9.52 16.03 4.46
N MET A 35 -8.26 15.76 4.16
CA MET A 35 -7.60 16.19 2.91
C MET A 35 -8.25 15.53 1.69
N ILE A 36 -8.47 14.21 1.73
CA ILE A 36 -9.09 13.47 0.63
C ILE A 36 -10.58 13.79 0.54
N GLY A 37 -11.28 13.88 1.68
CA GLY A 37 -12.70 14.22 1.74
C GLY A 37 -13.01 15.61 1.20
N ALA A 38 -12.16 16.63 1.47
CA ALA A 38 -12.31 17.97 0.92
C ALA A 38 -12.26 18.00 -0.62
N ARG A 39 -11.67 16.97 -1.24
CA ARG A 39 -11.59 16.78 -2.69
C ARG A 39 -12.63 15.81 -3.23
N GLN A 40 -13.63 15.42 -2.43
CA GLN A 40 -14.64 14.42 -2.77
C GLN A 40 -14.02 13.09 -3.24
N GLY A 41 -12.80 12.82 -2.78
CA GLY A 41 -12.06 11.59 -3.08
C GLY A 41 -12.45 10.44 -2.14
N ARG A 42 -12.15 9.23 -2.58
CA ARG A 42 -12.26 7.99 -1.80
C ARG A 42 -10.88 7.36 -1.66
N ALA A 43 -10.72 6.54 -0.63
CA ALA A 43 -9.47 5.85 -0.35
C ALA A 43 -9.73 4.59 0.48
N THR A 44 -8.74 3.70 0.52
CA THR A 44 -8.71 2.51 1.39
C THR A 44 -7.63 2.68 2.43
N PHE A 45 -8.01 2.64 3.69
CA PHE A 45 -7.09 2.65 4.82
C PHE A 45 -6.83 1.21 5.29
N LEU A 46 -5.58 0.79 5.24
CA LEU A 46 -5.14 -0.54 5.65
C LEU A 46 -4.39 -0.43 6.98
N PHE A 47 -4.94 -1.03 8.03
CA PHE A 47 -4.44 -0.86 9.39
C PHE A 47 -3.57 -2.01 9.85
N SER A 48 -2.45 -1.70 10.50
CA SER A 48 -1.76 -2.60 11.43
C SER A 48 -2.59 -2.70 12.72
N LEU A 49 -2.83 -3.93 13.21
CA LEU A 49 -3.88 -4.19 14.20
C LEU A 49 -3.39 -4.77 15.53
N GLY A 50 -2.10 -5.03 15.65
CA GLY A 50 -1.47 -5.54 16.86
C GLY A 50 -0.49 -4.56 17.49
N PRO A 51 0.56 -5.06 18.18
CA PRO A 51 1.56 -4.21 18.82
C PRO A 51 2.40 -3.44 17.81
N ASP A 52 2.73 -2.19 18.14
CA ASP A 52 3.70 -1.39 17.40
C ASP A 52 5.13 -1.76 17.82
N HIS A 53 5.84 -2.48 16.97
CA HIS A 53 7.23 -2.84 17.19
C HIS A 53 8.18 -2.13 16.20
N THR A 54 7.88 -0.90 15.83
CA THR A 54 8.68 -0.12 14.86
C THR A 54 10.15 -0.02 15.28
N GLY A 55 10.46 0.01 16.56
CA GLY A 55 11.84 0.01 17.05
C GLY A 55 12.65 -1.24 16.67
N TRP A 56 11.99 -2.37 16.36
CA TRP A 56 12.73 -3.54 15.87
C TRP A 56 13.34 -3.31 14.48
N ALA A 57 12.80 -2.40 13.71
CA ALA A 57 13.37 -2.03 12.41
C ALA A 57 14.78 -1.46 12.54
N LEU A 58 15.14 -0.86 13.69
CA LEU A 58 16.50 -0.40 13.96
C LEU A 58 17.54 -1.53 13.93
N ARG A 59 17.13 -2.79 14.21
CA ARG A 59 18.02 -3.95 14.06
C ARG A 59 18.48 -4.16 12.62
N ARG A 60 17.71 -3.65 11.64
CA ARG A 60 18.09 -3.65 10.22
C ARG A 60 19.21 -2.65 9.94
N ALA A 61 19.40 -1.64 10.80
CA ALA A 61 20.49 -0.67 10.70
C ALA A 61 21.89 -1.32 10.69
N LEU A 62 22.01 -2.52 11.24
CA LEU A 62 23.23 -3.30 11.21
C LEU A 62 23.48 -3.99 9.85
N ARG A 63 22.57 -3.91 8.88
CA ARG A 63 22.73 -4.48 7.55
C ARG A 63 23.42 -3.47 6.60
N PRO A 64 24.34 -3.94 5.72
CA PRO A 64 24.96 -3.08 4.70
C PRO A 64 23.90 -2.37 3.86
N GLY A 65 24.11 -1.07 3.57
CA GLY A 65 23.18 -0.25 2.77
C GLY A 65 22.01 0.41 3.53
N PHE A 66 21.77 0.04 4.79
CA PHE A 66 20.66 0.67 5.56
C PHE A 66 20.94 2.14 5.89
N PHE A 67 22.17 2.49 6.26
CA PHE A 67 22.55 3.86 6.61
C PHE A 67 22.40 4.84 5.44
N SER A 68 22.66 4.43 4.21
CA SER A 68 22.49 5.27 3.02
C SER A 68 21.00 5.62 2.77
N LYS A 69 20.08 4.75 3.18
CA LYS A 69 18.64 4.98 3.10
C LYS A 69 18.15 5.85 4.27
N VAL A 70 18.59 5.56 5.48
CA VAL A 70 18.22 6.33 6.70
C VAL A 70 18.67 7.78 6.61
N SER A 71 19.85 8.06 6.05
CA SER A 71 20.35 9.42 5.86
C SER A 71 19.56 10.21 4.80
N ARG A 72 18.99 9.53 3.81
CA ARG A 72 18.17 10.16 2.77
C ARG A 72 16.76 10.50 3.25
N THR A 73 16.18 9.72 4.14
CA THR A 73 14.75 9.81 4.52
C THR A 73 14.49 10.29 5.93
N SER A 74 15.47 10.84 6.67
CA SER A 74 15.25 11.36 8.04
C SER A 74 14.26 10.53 8.87
N VAL A 75 14.53 9.22 9.03
CA VAL A 75 13.62 8.25 9.67
C VAL A 75 13.10 8.74 11.03
N VAL A 76 13.96 9.40 11.82
CA VAL A 76 13.58 9.98 13.11
C VAL A 76 12.53 11.08 12.96
N GLU A 77 12.60 11.90 11.91
CA GLU A 77 11.64 12.97 11.67
C GLU A 77 10.28 12.44 11.22
N HIS A 78 10.26 11.35 10.46
CA HIS A 78 9.02 10.76 9.95
C HIS A 78 8.30 9.93 11.00
N TYR A 79 9.01 9.04 11.69
CA TYR A 79 8.38 8.14 12.66
C TYR A 79 8.35 8.71 14.09
N GLY A 80 9.22 9.66 14.42
CA GLY A 80 9.37 10.22 15.74
C GLY A 80 10.18 9.30 16.69
N LEU A 81 10.97 9.93 17.58
CA LEU A 81 11.87 9.20 18.49
C LEU A 81 11.14 8.16 19.35
N LYS A 82 9.96 8.50 19.88
CA LYS A 82 9.17 7.60 20.75
C LYS A 82 8.73 6.33 20.00
N THR A 83 8.28 6.44 18.76
CA THR A 83 7.89 5.28 17.92
C THR A 83 9.08 4.36 17.67
N LEU A 84 10.26 4.92 17.43
CA LEU A 84 11.49 4.14 17.25
C LEU A 84 11.96 3.42 18.53
N MET A 85 11.42 3.76 19.70
CA MET A 85 11.67 3.05 20.96
C MET A 85 10.69 1.90 21.21
N TYR A 86 9.58 1.82 20.49
CA TYR A 86 8.56 0.78 20.69
C TYR A 86 9.07 -0.62 20.32
N GLY A 87 8.85 -1.57 21.23
CA GLY A 87 9.34 -2.94 21.11
C GLY A 87 10.80 -3.13 21.51
N THR A 88 11.53 -2.04 21.83
CA THR A 88 12.92 -2.08 22.31
C THR A 88 13.04 -1.53 23.73
N LEU A 89 13.08 -0.21 23.89
CA LEU A 89 13.17 0.46 25.18
C LEU A 89 11.81 0.70 25.84
N LEU A 90 10.75 0.78 25.03
CA LEU A 90 9.37 0.94 25.48
C LEU A 90 8.51 -0.22 24.97
N PRO A 91 7.50 -0.66 25.75
CA PRO A 91 6.51 -1.60 25.23
C PRO A 91 5.78 -0.95 24.04
N GLY A 92 5.55 -1.73 22.98
CA GLY A 92 4.75 -1.27 21.86
C GLY A 92 3.27 -1.16 22.22
N PRO A 93 2.60 -0.02 21.97
CA PRO A 93 1.16 0.08 22.16
C PRO A 93 0.41 -0.89 21.25
N ASP A 94 -0.73 -1.40 21.67
CA ASP A 94 -1.61 -2.25 20.87
C ASP A 94 -2.48 -1.34 19.98
N ILE A 95 -2.08 -1.19 18.71
CA ILE A 95 -2.69 -0.23 17.78
C ILE A 95 -4.19 -0.48 17.65
N GLY A 96 -4.60 -1.74 17.38
CA GLY A 96 -6.00 -2.08 17.15
C GLY A 96 -6.89 -1.93 18.38
N LYS A 97 -6.30 -1.95 19.58
CA LYS A 97 -7.02 -1.70 20.83
C LYS A 97 -7.05 -0.20 21.17
N ASP A 98 -5.88 0.42 21.14
CA ASP A 98 -5.68 1.77 21.66
C ASP A 98 -6.13 2.86 20.68
N CYS A 99 -6.21 2.54 19.36
CA CYS A 99 -6.67 3.44 18.31
C CYS A 99 -7.98 3.00 17.63
N ALA A 100 -8.76 2.13 18.28
CA ALA A 100 -10.03 1.66 17.71
C ALA A 100 -11.03 2.79 17.41
N ALA A 101 -10.99 3.89 18.15
CA ALA A 101 -11.85 5.05 17.92
C ALA A 101 -11.49 5.77 16.63
N GLU A 102 -10.19 6.00 16.38
CA GLU A 102 -9.69 6.64 15.16
C GLU A 102 -9.99 5.77 13.93
N MET A 103 -9.81 4.46 14.02
CA MET A 103 -10.15 3.53 12.94
C MET A 103 -11.65 3.57 12.60
N ARG A 104 -12.53 3.55 13.61
CA ARG A 104 -13.97 3.67 13.38
C ARG A 104 -14.34 5.02 12.79
N ALA A 105 -13.69 6.12 13.20
CA ALA A 105 -13.92 7.44 12.61
C ALA A 105 -13.63 7.49 11.11
N VAL A 106 -12.63 6.73 10.62
CA VAL A 106 -12.37 6.58 9.18
C VAL A 106 -13.54 5.93 8.46
N ARG A 107 -14.01 4.78 8.97
CA ARG A 107 -15.19 4.09 8.44
C ARG A 107 -16.44 4.99 8.46
N ASP A 108 -16.67 5.68 9.58
CA ASP A 108 -17.84 6.53 9.77
C ASP A 108 -17.81 7.78 8.89
N ALA A 109 -16.61 8.20 8.45
CA ALA A 109 -16.41 9.20 7.41
C ALA A 109 -16.63 8.67 5.98
N GLY A 110 -17.00 7.39 5.81
CA GLY A 110 -17.31 6.78 4.52
C GLY A 110 -16.10 6.23 3.74
N PHE A 111 -14.94 6.12 4.37
CA PHE A 111 -13.75 5.52 3.75
C PHE A 111 -13.74 4.01 3.95
N GLU A 112 -13.14 3.32 2.98
CA GLU A 112 -12.91 1.89 3.09
C GLU A 112 -11.81 1.60 4.11
N CYS A 113 -12.01 0.53 4.91
CA CYS A 113 -11.04 0.02 5.87
C CYS A 113 -10.69 -1.43 5.53
N GLY A 114 -9.41 -1.78 5.66
CA GLY A 114 -8.89 -3.12 5.47
C GLY A 114 -7.74 -3.44 6.41
N ILE A 115 -7.08 -4.56 6.17
CA ILE A 115 -5.96 -5.04 6.98
C ILE A 115 -4.64 -4.77 6.27
N HIS A 116 -3.70 -4.14 7.00
CA HIS A 116 -2.30 -4.11 6.59
C HIS A 116 -1.56 -5.33 7.14
N THR A 117 -1.63 -5.54 8.44
CA THR A 117 -1.03 -6.71 9.10
C THR A 117 -1.48 -6.82 10.56
N TRP A 118 -1.01 -7.87 11.27
CA TRP A 118 -1.06 -7.91 12.73
C TRP A 118 0.03 -7.03 13.35
N ASP A 119 1.28 -7.15 12.92
CA ASP A 119 2.45 -6.42 13.44
C ASP A 119 3.40 -6.21 12.25
N HIS A 120 3.60 -4.94 11.89
CA HIS A 120 4.27 -4.55 10.67
C HIS A 120 5.70 -5.11 10.56
N VAL A 121 6.53 -4.86 11.56
CA VAL A 121 7.94 -5.26 11.52
C VAL A 121 8.09 -6.77 11.66
N LEU A 122 7.29 -7.37 12.55
CA LEU A 122 7.30 -8.83 12.74
C LEU A 122 6.91 -9.56 11.45
N TRP A 123 5.88 -9.09 10.75
CA TRP A 123 5.46 -9.64 9.47
C TRP A 123 6.55 -9.51 8.43
N GLN A 124 7.00 -8.30 8.18
CA GLN A 124 7.96 -7.97 7.14
C GLN A 124 9.29 -8.72 7.30
N ASP A 125 9.76 -8.92 8.54
CA ASP A 125 11.03 -9.62 8.80
C ASP A 125 10.92 -11.15 8.72
N ASN A 126 9.70 -11.71 8.76
CA ASN A 126 9.53 -13.14 8.99
C ASN A 126 8.75 -13.88 7.89
N VAL A 127 7.75 -13.28 7.23
CA VAL A 127 6.81 -14.00 6.36
C VAL A 127 7.50 -14.78 5.25
N ALA A 128 8.57 -14.25 4.66
CA ALA A 128 9.34 -14.92 3.61
C ALA A 128 10.00 -16.24 4.06
N ARG A 129 10.23 -16.40 5.38
CA ARG A 129 10.98 -17.52 5.96
C ARG A 129 10.14 -18.40 6.88
N ARG A 130 8.92 -17.98 7.23
CA ARG A 130 8.03 -18.73 8.13
C ARG A 130 7.11 -19.65 7.35
N GLY A 131 6.76 -20.78 7.96
CA GLY A 131 5.82 -21.74 7.41
C GLY A 131 4.36 -21.27 7.47
N ALA A 132 3.50 -22.09 6.86
CA ALA A 132 2.07 -21.81 6.73
C ALA A 132 1.37 -21.55 8.07
N ASP A 133 1.62 -22.35 9.09
CA ASP A 133 0.95 -22.23 10.40
C ASP A 133 1.19 -20.86 11.04
N TRP A 134 2.44 -20.36 10.99
CA TRP A 134 2.77 -19.06 11.51
C TRP A 134 2.06 -17.95 10.70
N THR A 135 2.11 -18.04 9.37
CA THR A 135 1.52 -17.08 8.45
C THR A 135 0.01 -16.96 8.67
N VAL A 136 -0.69 -18.08 8.61
CA VAL A 136 -2.14 -18.17 8.82
C VAL A 136 -2.53 -17.66 10.23
N LYS A 137 -1.75 -18.02 11.26
CA LYS A 137 -1.96 -17.52 12.62
C LYS A 137 -1.89 -15.99 12.70
N MET A 138 -0.91 -15.35 12.02
CA MET A 138 -0.79 -13.89 12.04
C MET A 138 -1.94 -13.22 11.30
N MET A 139 -2.33 -13.73 10.14
CA MET A 139 -3.47 -13.22 9.37
C MET A 139 -4.79 -13.34 10.15
N ARG A 140 -5.05 -14.48 10.76
CA ARG A 140 -6.25 -14.70 11.57
C ARG A 140 -6.30 -13.83 12.82
N LYS A 141 -5.14 -13.56 13.45
CA LYS A 141 -5.08 -12.57 14.55
C LYS A 141 -5.50 -11.18 14.08
N ALA A 142 -4.99 -10.74 12.94
CA ALA A 142 -5.36 -9.44 12.36
C ALA A 142 -6.84 -9.41 12.01
N ALA A 143 -7.38 -10.45 11.35
CA ALA A 143 -8.79 -10.54 11.00
C ALA A 143 -9.71 -10.55 12.23
N ALA A 144 -9.35 -11.26 13.29
CA ALA A 144 -10.12 -11.28 14.54
C ALA A 144 -10.14 -9.89 15.21
N ARG A 145 -8.99 -9.18 15.24
CA ARG A 145 -8.94 -7.82 15.78
C ARG A 145 -9.71 -6.84 14.89
N TYR A 146 -9.63 -6.96 13.58
CA TYR A 146 -10.43 -6.16 12.65
C TYR A 146 -11.93 -6.31 12.95
N ALA A 147 -12.43 -7.54 13.11
CA ALA A 147 -13.81 -7.82 13.45
C ALA A 147 -14.20 -7.23 14.81
N GLN A 148 -13.30 -7.24 15.82
CA GLN A 148 -13.54 -6.59 17.12
C GLN A 148 -13.67 -5.06 16.98
N VAL A 149 -12.87 -4.43 16.13
CA VAL A 149 -12.88 -2.97 15.92
C VAL A 149 -14.09 -2.52 15.10
N PHE A 150 -14.38 -3.21 14.01
CA PHE A 150 -15.34 -2.77 12.99
C PHE A 150 -16.69 -3.48 13.03
N GLY A 151 -16.80 -4.60 13.74
CA GLY A 151 -18.04 -5.40 13.84
C GLY A 151 -18.35 -6.26 12.61
N VAL A 152 -17.46 -6.31 11.62
CA VAL A 152 -17.61 -7.05 10.37
C VAL A 152 -16.31 -7.75 9.99
N ALA A 153 -16.38 -8.77 9.15
CA ALA A 153 -15.19 -9.41 8.58
C ALA A 153 -14.46 -8.48 7.59
N PRO A 154 -13.11 -8.55 7.50
CA PRO A 154 -12.36 -7.80 6.51
C PRO A 154 -12.64 -8.31 5.08
N ARG A 155 -12.60 -7.43 4.10
CA ARG A 155 -12.78 -7.77 2.68
C ARG A 155 -11.54 -7.54 1.83
N THR A 156 -10.57 -6.78 2.35
CA THR A 156 -9.37 -6.37 1.64
C THR A 156 -8.14 -6.39 2.54
N HIS A 157 -7.00 -6.56 1.90
CA HIS A 157 -5.69 -6.64 2.52
C HIS A 157 -4.65 -5.92 1.68
N GLY A 158 -3.59 -5.43 2.31
CA GLY A 158 -2.38 -4.96 1.65
C GLY A 158 -1.17 -5.26 2.52
N ALA A 159 -0.30 -6.10 2.00
CA ALA A 159 0.81 -6.66 2.77
C ALA A 159 1.83 -5.62 3.22
N ALA A 160 2.23 -5.68 4.48
CA ALA A 160 3.30 -4.85 5.03
C ALA A 160 4.60 -5.03 4.24
N GLY A 161 5.09 -3.93 3.66
CA GLY A 161 6.27 -3.90 2.82
C GLY A 161 6.19 -4.77 1.57
N TRP A 162 4.98 -5.11 1.10
CA TRP A 162 4.71 -6.05 0.01
C TRP A 162 5.38 -7.42 0.22
N GLN A 163 5.39 -7.89 1.46
CA GLN A 163 5.97 -9.18 1.86
C GLN A 163 4.87 -10.20 2.04
N MET A 164 4.87 -11.25 1.22
CA MET A 164 3.89 -12.33 1.25
C MET A 164 4.56 -13.68 1.06
N ASN A 165 3.82 -14.77 1.25
CA ASN A 165 4.20 -16.12 0.83
C ASN A 165 2.97 -16.87 0.30
N GLY A 166 3.17 -18.05 -0.26
CA GLY A 166 2.08 -18.84 -0.85
C GLY A 166 0.95 -19.16 0.14
N ALA A 167 1.27 -19.39 1.41
CA ALA A 167 0.25 -19.65 2.44
C ALA A 167 -0.63 -18.43 2.72
N ALA A 168 -0.06 -17.23 2.69
CA ALA A 168 -0.81 -15.99 2.86
C ALA A 168 -1.80 -15.77 1.71
N PHE A 169 -1.38 -15.99 0.47
CA PHE A 169 -2.29 -15.90 -0.67
C PHE A 169 -3.41 -16.93 -0.64
N ILE A 170 -3.13 -18.15 -0.22
CA ILE A 170 -4.16 -19.20 -0.03
C ILE A 170 -5.13 -18.83 1.09
N GLU A 171 -4.63 -18.22 2.19
CA GLU A 171 -5.48 -17.78 3.29
C GLU A 171 -6.42 -16.65 2.87
N HIS A 172 -6.06 -15.79 1.90
CA HIS A 172 -7.00 -14.80 1.35
C HIS A 172 -8.26 -15.46 0.80
N ASP A 173 -8.13 -16.50 -0.02
CA ASP A 173 -9.28 -17.23 -0.55
C ASP A 173 -10.05 -17.95 0.55
N THR A 174 -9.34 -18.56 1.51
CA THR A 174 -9.95 -19.30 2.62
C THR A 174 -10.75 -18.39 3.55
N ALA A 175 -10.24 -17.20 3.80
CA ALA A 175 -10.86 -16.20 4.66
C ALA A 175 -11.90 -15.33 3.93
N GLY A 176 -12.05 -15.47 2.61
CA GLY A 176 -13.05 -14.77 1.81
C GLY A 176 -12.70 -13.33 1.48
N TYR A 177 -11.41 -12.98 1.39
CA TYR A 177 -11.01 -11.68 0.86
C TYR A 177 -11.40 -11.56 -0.61
N ALA A 178 -12.04 -10.47 -0.98
CA ALA A 178 -12.50 -10.25 -2.35
C ALA A 178 -11.37 -9.72 -3.25
N TYR A 179 -10.49 -8.90 -2.71
CA TYR A 179 -9.35 -8.28 -3.38
C TYR A 179 -8.27 -7.90 -2.37
N ALA A 180 -7.05 -7.72 -2.88
CA ALA A 180 -5.90 -7.30 -2.08
C ALA A 180 -4.90 -6.51 -2.93
N SER A 181 -4.00 -5.79 -2.26
CA SER A 181 -2.89 -5.05 -2.89
C SER A 181 -1.58 -5.40 -2.21
N ASP A 182 -1.08 -6.62 -2.50
CA ASP A 182 0.06 -7.22 -1.83
C ASP A 182 1.35 -7.18 -2.65
N GLY A 183 1.28 -6.66 -3.87
CA GLY A 183 2.41 -6.64 -4.80
C GLY A 183 2.64 -5.29 -5.46
N ARG A 184 3.73 -5.23 -6.19
CA ARG A 184 4.21 -4.05 -6.90
C ARG A 184 4.33 -4.30 -8.39
N CYS A 185 4.11 -3.25 -9.20
CA CYS A 185 4.76 -3.16 -10.49
C CYS A 185 6.12 -2.46 -10.34
N VAL A 186 7.04 -2.77 -11.24
CA VAL A 186 8.43 -2.30 -11.15
C VAL A 186 8.57 -0.92 -11.80
N LEU A 187 9.24 0.01 -11.11
CA LEU A 187 9.74 1.25 -11.70
C LEU A 187 11.14 1.00 -12.26
N LYS A 188 11.37 1.33 -13.52
CA LYS A 188 12.69 1.27 -14.15
C LYS A 188 13.59 2.40 -13.67
N GLU A 189 14.90 2.24 -13.78
CA GLU A 189 15.89 3.27 -13.41
C GLU A 189 15.67 4.61 -14.13
N ASN A 190 15.15 4.58 -15.35
CA ASN A 190 14.80 5.79 -16.10
C ASN A 190 13.47 6.45 -15.66
N GLY A 191 12.89 6.01 -14.56
CA GLY A 191 11.67 6.58 -14.02
C GLY A 191 10.37 6.17 -14.72
N THR A 192 10.41 5.28 -15.72
CA THR A 192 9.21 4.74 -16.37
C THR A 192 8.75 3.46 -15.69
N LEU A 193 7.45 3.12 -15.79
CA LEU A 193 6.94 1.85 -15.32
C LEU A 193 7.50 0.70 -16.17
N ALA A 194 7.85 -0.42 -15.53
CA ALA A 194 8.52 -1.53 -16.19
C ALA A 194 7.65 -2.19 -17.25
N ASN A 195 6.40 -2.39 -16.93
CA ASN A 195 5.43 -3.05 -17.80
C ASN A 195 4.09 -2.30 -17.74
N PRO A 196 3.70 -1.58 -18.81
CA PRO A 196 2.40 -0.90 -18.87
C PRO A 196 1.19 -1.84 -18.75
N ALA A 197 1.39 -3.15 -18.98
CA ALA A 197 0.35 -4.15 -18.82
C ALA A 197 0.18 -4.64 -17.37
N ASP A 198 1.12 -4.28 -16.46
CA ASP A 198 0.98 -4.62 -15.05
C ASP A 198 -0.26 -3.94 -14.48
N GLY A 199 -1.10 -4.74 -13.83
CA GLY A 199 -2.37 -4.27 -13.32
C GLY A 199 -3.11 -5.38 -12.56
N PRO A 200 -4.42 -5.24 -12.39
CA PRO A 200 -5.23 -6.24 -11.72
C PRO A 200 -5.09 -7.61 -12.35
N HIS A 201 -4.93 -8.62 -11.51
CA HIS A 201 -4.75 -10.00 -11.95
C HIS A 201 -5.25 -10.99 -10.90
N ARG A 202 -5.44 -12.23 -11.31
CA ARG A 202 -5.66 -13.36 -10.41
C ARG A 202 -4.34 -14.08 -10.18
N LEU A 203 -4.20 -14.70 -9.00
CA LEU A 203 -2.99 -15.42 -8.66
C LEU A 203 -3.09 -16.90 -9.01
N SER A 204 -1.97 -17.45 -9.47
CA SER A 204 -1.73 -18.89 -9.48
C SER A 204 -0.72 -19.25 -8.41
N VAL A 205 -1.13 -20.06 -7.44
CA VAL A 205 -0.26 -20.55 -6.37
C VAL A 205 -0.28 -22.07 -6.38
N ALA A 206 0.89 -22.70 -6.53
CA ALA A 206 1.02 -24.16 -6.62
C ALA A 206 0.06 -24.79 -7.65
N GLY A 207 -0.13 -24.16 -8.80
CA GLY A 207 -1.00 -24.63 -9.88
C GLY A 207 -2.51 -24.38 -9.65
N LYS A 208 -2.90 -23.75 -8.55
CA LYS A 208 -4.29 -23.41 -8.25
C LYS A 208 -4.54 -21.93 -8.50
N ALA A 209 -5.56 -21.62 -9.32
CA ALA A 209 -6.05 -20.26 -9.48
C ALA A 209 -6.82 -19.83 -8.23
N LEU A 210 -6.46 -18.67 -7.67
CA LEU A 210 -7.13 -18.06 -6.53
C LEU A 210 -8.21 -17.08 -6.98
N LYS A 211 -9.20 -16.83 -6.12
CA LYS A 211 -10.33 -15.94 -6.39
C LYS A 211 -10.04 -14.49 -6.03
N CYS A 212 -9.27 -14.27 -4.97
CA CYS A 212 -8.91 -12.93 -4.52
C CYS A 212 -8.15 -12.18 -5.62
N ILE A 213 -8.71 -11.06 -6.09
CA ILE A 213 -8.10 -10.24 -7.14
C ILE A 213 -6.96 -9.42 -6.53
N GLN A 214 -5.78 -9.50 -7.15
CA GLN A 214 -4.65 -8.63 -6.79
C GLN A 214 -4.67 -7.34 -7.58
N MET A 215 -4.49 -6.22 -6.89
CA MET A 215 -4.42 -4.86 -7.42
C MET A 215 -3.04 -4.30 -7.05
N PRO A 216 -1.98 -4.58 -7.82
CA PRO A 216 -0.63 -4.18 -7.45
C PRO A 216 -0.50 -2.66 -7.41
N THR A 217 0.33 -2.15 -6.49
CA THR A 217 0.74 -0.76 -6.51
C THR A 217 1.51 -0.47 -7.80
N THR A 218 1.05 0.50 -8.57
CA THR A 218 1.60 0.80 -9.90
C THR A 218 2.48 2.05 -9.94
N LEU A 219 2.39 2.90 -8.94
CA LEU A 219 3.21 4.12 -8.84
C LEU A 219 4.24 3.97 -7.71
N PRO A 220 5.40 4.64 -7.81
CA PRO A 220 6.34 4.67 -6.70
C PRO A 220 5.78 5.47 -5.52
N THR A 221 6.15 5.09 -4.30
CA THR A 221 5.85 5.86 -3.10
C THR A 221 6.84 6.99 -2.92
N LEU A 222 6.50 8.02 -2.13
CA LEU A 222 7.40 9.15 -1.90
C LEU A 222 8.75 8.72 -1.30
N ASP A 223 8.73 7.78 -0.35
CA ASP A 223 9.94 7.28 0.31
C ASP A 223 10.84 6.40 -0.59
N GLU A 224 10.28 5.84 -1.65
CA GLU A 224 11.05 5.07 -2.63
C GLU A 224 11.92 5.98 -3.52
N VAL A 225 11.40 7.12 -3.92
CA VAL A 225 12.06 7.96 -4.92
C VAL A 225 12.75 9.19 -4.32
N LEU A 226 12.37 9.63 -3.13
CA LEU A 226 13.00 10.78 -2.48
C LEU A 226 14.51 10.54 -2.26
N GLY A 227 15.33 11.43 -2.78
CA GLY A 227 16.80 11.36 -2.72
C GLY A 227 17.43 10.37 -3.73
N CYS A 228 16.63 9.79 -4.64
CA CYS A 228 17.15 8.98 -5.72
C CYS A 228 17.53 9.82 -6.93
N GLU A 229 18.56 9.38 -7.67
CA GLU A 229 18.88 9.89 -8.99
C GLU A 229 18.02 9.14 -10.03
N ILE A 230 17.18 9.87 -10.74
CA ILE A 230 16.31 9.32 -11.77
C ILE A 230 16.44 10.22 -12.98
N ASP A 231 16.78 9.64 -14.13
CA ASP A 231 16.93 10.35 -15.41
C ASP A 231 17.85 11.59 -15.30
N GLY A 232 18.98 11.41 -14.61
CA GLY A 232 19.99 12.46 -14.43
C GLY A 232 19.60 13.60 -13.49
N SER A 233 18.50 13.43 -12.73
CA SER A 233 18.05 14.42 -11.76
C SER A 233 17.83 13.81 -10.39
N THR A 234 18.27 14.50 -9.34
CA THR A 234 17.96 14.12 -7.94
C THR A 234 16.51 14.44 -7.63
N ILE A 235 15.75 13.45 -7.18
CA ILE A 235 14.38 13.64 -6.71
C ILE A 235 14.40 14.22 -5.29
N THR A 236 13.85 15.41 -5.13
CA THR A 236 13.78 16.16 -3.87
C THR A 236 12.34 16.47 -3.50
N ALA A 237 12.09 16.97 -2.29
CA ALA A 237 10.76 17.42 -1.88
C ALA A 237 10.18 18.52 -2.80
N ALA A 238 11.04 19.29 -3.50
CA ALA A 238 10.60 20.35 -4.40
C ALA A 238 10.10 19.86 -5.77
N ASN A 239 10.59 18.70 -6.24
CA ASN A 239 10.26 18.20 -7.60
C ASN A 239 9.52 16.85 -7.63
N ILE A 240 9.39 16.16 -6.50
CA ILE A 240 8.81 14.82 -6.41
C ILE A 240 7.34 14.78 -6.87
N ALA A 241 6.54 15.83 -6.57
CA ALA A 241 5.16 15.89 -7.03
C ALA A 241 5.10 15.97 -8.56
N ALA A 242 5.91 16.83 -9.17
CA ALA A 242 6.00 16.95 -10.62
C ALA A 242 6.50 15.65 -11.28
N PHE A 243 7.44 14.94 -10.64
CA PHE A 243 7.91 13.64 -11.11
C PHE A 243 6.77 12.60 -11.14
N LEU A 244 6.02 12.45 -10.04
CA LEU A 244 4.91 11.48 -9.98
C LEU A 244 3.77 11.84 -10.94
N LEU A 245 3.46 13.12 -11.10
CA LEU A 245 2.44 13.57 -12.05
C LEU A 245 2.82 13.29 -13.51
N ARG A 246 4.11 13.35 -13.86
CA ARG A 246 4.57 12.93 -15.21
C ARG A 246 4.33 11.45 -15.48
N LEU A 247 4.43 10.57 -14.47
CA LEU A 247 4.17 9.13 -14.64
C LEU A 247 2.71 8.81 -14.96
N THR A 248 1.81 9.72 -14.66
CA THR A 248 0.36 9.58 -14.87
C THR A 248 -0.19 10.51 -15.95
N GLU A 249 0.69 11.22 -16.66
CA GLU A 249 0.30 12.13 -17.73
C GLU A 249 -0.42 11.40 -18.86
N GLY A 250 -1.47 12.03 -19.39
CA GLY A 250 -2.32 11.45 -20.41
C GLY A 250 -3.48 10.61 -19.89
N ALA A 251 -3.49 10.25 -18.61
CA ALA A 251 -4.59 9.55 -17.91
C ALA A 251 -5.21 8.39 -18.71
N THR A 252 -4.38 7.49 -19.24
CA THR A 252 -4.80 6.42 -20.15
C THR A 252 -5.16 5.10 -19.47
N ARG A 253 -4.85 4.96 -18.17
CA ARG A 253 -5.10 3.73 -17.39
C ARG A 253 -5.34 4.03 -15.92
N ASP A 254 -5.92 3.06 -15.21
CA ASP A 254 -6.06 3.11 -13.76
C ASP A 254 -4.70 2.90 -13.08
N HIS A 255 -4.49 3.59 -11.98
CA HIS A 255 -3.29 3.45 -11.15
C HIS A 255 -3.65 3.19 -9.69
N VAL A 256 -2.81 2.42 -9.01
CA VAL A 256 -2.82 2.27 -7.55
C VAL A 256 -1.61 3.00 -6.99
N TYR A 257 -1.85 4.00 -6.17
CA TYR A 257 -0.83 4.74 -5.44
C TYR A 257 -0.88 4.35 -3.96
N THR A 258 0.23 3.84 -3.45
CA THR A 258 0.39 3.57 -2.02
C THR A 258 1.02 4.76 -1.34
N LEU A 259 0.46 5.16 -0.20
CA LEU A 259 0.96 6.22 0.66
C LEU A 259 0.88 5.78 2.14
N HIS A 260 1.64 6.45 2.99
CA HIS A 260 1.74 6.08 4.41
C HIS A 260 1.16 7.19 5.30
N ALA A 261 0.33 6.81 6.26
CA ALA A 261 -0.25 7.77 7.20
C ALA A 261 0.83 8.54 8.00
N GLU A 262 1.97 7.93 8.20
CA GLU A 262 3.15 8.48 8.87
C GLU A 262 3.86 9.58 8.08
N LEU A 263 3.71 9.57 6.76
CA LEU A 263 4.42 10.48 5.83
C LEU A 263 3.47 11.52 5.24
N GLU A 264 2.60 11.09 4.34
CA GLU A 264 1.63 11.94 3.65
C GLU A 264 0.51 12.45 4.57
N GLY A 265 0.25 11.74 5.66
CA GLY A 265 -0.65 12.23 6.72
C GLY A 265 -0.03 13.26 7.66
N GLN A 266 1.28 13.50 7.56
CA GLN A 266 2.05 14.37 8.45
C GLN A 266 2.98 15.31 7.66
N LYS A 267 4.31 15.11 7.73
CA LYS A 267 5.31 16.03 7.16
C LYS A 267 5.19 16.22 5.64
N LEU A 268 4.82 15.18 4.92
CA LEU A 268 4.68 15.22 3.46
C LEU A 268 3.27 15.58 2.98
N ALA A 269 2.38 16.01 3.88
CA ALA A 269 1.03 16.42 3.55
C ALA A 269 0.97 17.51 2.45
N PRO A 270 1.81 18.56 2.44
CA PRO A 270 1.78 19.55 1.37
C PRO A 270 2.11 18.99 -0.01
N ILE A 271 2.99 17.98 -0.09
CA ILE A 271 3.31 17.27 -1.34
C ILE A 271 2.12 16.44 -1.79
N PHE A 272 1.47 15.74 -0.85
CA PHE A 272 0.30 14.93 -1.17
C PHE A 272 -0.89 15.79 -1.63
N GLU A 273 -1.09 16.97 -1.06
CA GLU A 273 -2.09 17.93 -1.55
C GLU A 273 -1.85 18.34 -3.00
N GLN A 274 -0.59 18.58 -3.39
CA GLN A 274 -0.23 18.87 -4.77
C GLN A 274 -0.53 17.68 -5.69
N LEU A 275 -0.22 16.46 -5.26
CA LEU A 275 -0.53 15.24 -6.02
C LEU A 275 -2.02 15.06 -6.22
N LEU A 276 -2.84 15.20 -5.17
CA LEU A 276 -4.30 15.09 -5.28
C LEU A 276 -4.87 16.11 -6.27
N ALA A 277 -4.41 17.36 -6.20
CA ALA A 277 -4.82 18.41 -7.12
C ALA A 277 -4.40 18.11 -8.56
N GLY A 278 -3.15 17.68 -8.74
CA GLY A 278 -2.58 17.37 -10.06
C GLY A 278 -3.28 16.20 -10.73
N TRP A 279 -3.53 15.11 -10.01
CA TRP A 279 -4.25 13.95 -10.57
C TRP A 279 -5.69 14.30 -10.96
N GLN A 280 -6.39 15.08 -10.14
CA GLN A 280 -7.73 15.55 -10.51
C GLN A 280 -7.69 16.45 -11.76
N ALA A 281 -6.68 17.33 -11.88
CA ALA A 281 -6.47 18.17 -13.06
C ALA A 281 -6.14 17.35 -14.32
N GLN A 282 -5.47 16.20 -14.18
CA GLN A 282 -5.23 15.22 -15.24
C GLN A 282 -6.49 14.41 -15.62
N GLY A 283 -7.60 14.56 -14.88
CA GLY A 283 -8.86 13.87 -15.16
C GLY A 283 -9.09 12.59 -14.37
N TYR A 284 -8.19 12.22 -13.45
CA TYR A 284 -8.38 11.06 -12.57
C TYR A 284 -9.53 11.28 -11.57
N GLN A 285 -10.25 10.19 -11.30
CA GLN A 285 -11.13 10.08 -10.15
C GLN A 285 -10.33 9.44 -8.99
N LEU A 286 -10.27 10.13 -7.85
CA LEU A 286 -9.68 9.58 -6.62
C LEU A 286 -10.61 8.52 -6.04
N ALA A 287 -10.14 7.27 -5.95
CA ALA A 287 -10.96 6.09 -5.68
C ALA A 287 -10.40 5.22 -4.57
N SER A 288 -11.24 4.37 -3.99
CA SER A 288 -10.86 3.28 -3.10
C SER A 288 -10.55 2.00 -3.87
N MET A 289 -9.96 1.00 -3.20
CA MET A 289 -9.82 -0.34 -3.77
C MET A 289 -11.17 -0.99 -4.01
N ALA A 290 -12.19 -0.71 -3.18
CA ALA A 290 -13.57 -1.17 -3.40
C ALA A 290 -14.16 -0.62 -4.69
N ASP A 291 -13.94 0.67 -5.00
CA ASP A 291 -14.38 1.27 -6.26
C ASP A 291 -13.70 0.61 -7.46
N TYR A 292 -12.40 0.33 -7.33
CA TYR A 292 -11.65 -0.35 -8.38
C TYR A 292 -12.14 -1.79 -8.57
N HIS A 293 -12.36 -2.52 -7.49
CA HIS A 293 -12.96 -3.86 -7.55
C HIS A 293 -14.32 -3.85 -8.24
N ALA A 294 -15.18 -2.88 -7.92
CA ALA A 294 -16.48 -2.73 -8.57
C ALA A 294 -16.35 -2.47 -10.09
N LYS A 295 -15.38 -1.64 -10.50
CA LYS A 295 -15.06 -1.41 -11.92
C LYS A 295 -14.60 -2.69 -12.62
N LEU A 296 -13.85 -3.56 -11.94
CA LEU A 296 -13.34 -4.81 -12.48
C LEU A 296 -14.36 -5.95 -12.53
N ALA A 297 -15.53 -5.81 -11.89
CA ALA A 297 -16.53 -6.88 -11.79
C ALA A 297 -16.96 -7.46 -13.15
N ALA A 298 -17.07 -6.63 -14.17
CA ALA A 298 -17.46 -7.06 -15.52
C ALA A 298 -16.38 -7.85 -16.26
N VAL A 299 -15.12 -7.77 -15.82
CA VAL A 299 -13.96 -8.39 -16.48
C VAL A 299 -13.19 -9.35 -15.56
N ALA A 300 -13.71 -9.62 -14.35
CA ALA A 300 -13.03 -10.38 -13.31
C ALA A 300 -12.56 -11.77 -13.79
N ASP A 301 -13.36 -12.44 -14.58
CA ASP A 301 -13.05 -13.78 -15.11
C ASP A 301 -12.02 -13.76 -16.25
N THR A 302 -11.84 -12.61 -16.90
CA THR A 302 -10.87 -12.42 -18.00
C THR A 302 -9.55 -11.83 -17.55
N LEU A 303 -9.42 -11.49 -16.25
CA LEU A 303 -8.17 -11.00 -15.71
C LEU A 303 -7.05 -12.03 -15.89
N PRO A 304 -5.83 -11.59 -16.23
CA PRO A 304 -4.71 -12.49 -16.42
C PRO A 304 -4.42 -13.30 -15.15
N LEU A 305 -4.04 -14.55 -15.34
CA LEU A 305 -3.59 -15.41 -14.26
C LEU A 305 -2.07 -15.32 -14.18
N CYS A 306 -1.55 -14.59 -13.19
CA CYS A 306 -0.13 -14.35 -13.02
C CYS A 306 0.37 -14.96 -11.71
N PRO A 307 1.60 -15.54 -11.69
CA PRO A 307 2.27 -15.82 -10.44
C PRO A 307 2.83 -14.54 -9.83
N MET A 308 3.06 -14.56 -8.52
CA MET A 308 3.87 -13.57 -7.82
C MET A 308 5.25 -14.15 -7.55
N THR A 309 6.27 -13.34 -7.71
CA THR A 309 7.67 -13.72 -7.45
C THR A 309 8.36 -12.69 -6.59
N TRP A 310 9.48 -13.09 -5.99
CA TRP A 310 10.36 -12.16 -5.29
C TRP A 310 11.17 -11.36 -6.30
N GLY A 311 11.16 -10.05 -6.16
CA GLY A 311 11.91 -9.13 -7.00
C GLY A 311 12.51 -7.99 -6.19
N GLU A 312 13.41 -7.23 -6.82
CA GLU A 312 14.04 -6.06 -6.24
C GLU A 312 13.53 -4.79 -6.92
N LEU A 313 13.44 -3.71 -6.17
CA LEU A 313 13.05 -2.40 -6.68
C LEU A 313 14.14 -1.37 -6.40
N PRO A 314 14.45 -0.49 -7.38
CA PRO A 314 15.28 0.67 -7.12
C PRO A 314 14.77 1.49 -5.93
N GLY A 315 15.69 1.96 -5.08
CA GLY A 315 15.33 2.73 -3.89
C GLY A 315 14.87 1.91 -2.68
N ARG A 316 14.61 0.59 -2.82
CA ARG A 316 14.27 -0.30 -1.71
C ARG A 316 15.38 -1.29 -1.39
N SER A 317 15.52 -1.61 -0.10
CA SER A 317 16.43 -2.65 0.36
C SER A 317 15.69 -3.99 0.48
N GLY A 318 16.27 -5.06 -0.10
CA GLY A 318 15.72 -6.42 -0.05
C GLY A 318 14.65 -6.68 -1.11
N GLN A 319 14.16 -7.92 -1.10
CA GLN A 319 13.18 -8.41 -2.08
C GLN A 319 11.75 -8.20 -1.58
N LEU A 320 10.82 -8.05 -2.50
CA LEU A 320 9.39 -7.93 -2.24
C LEU A 320 8.58 -8.65 -3.33
N MET A 321 7.28 -8.80 -3.14
CA MET A 321 6.42 -9.43 -4.13
C MET A 321 6.20 -8.53 -5.33
N VAL A 322 6.52 -9.03 -6.51
CA VAL A 322 6.25 -8.41 -7.80
C VAL A 322 5.41 -9.33 -8.67
N GLN A 323 4.56 -8.76 -9.49
CA GLN A 323 3.80 -9.50 -10.49
C GLN A 323 4.78 -10.06 -11.53
N ALA A 324 4.75 -11.37 -11.74
CA ALA A 324 5.47 -12.01 -12.84
C ALA A 324 4.60 -12.06 -14.10
N PRO A 325 5.18 -12.21 -15.29
CA PRO A 325 4.43 -12.40 -16.51
C PRO A 325 3.44 -13.57 -16.38
N ALA A 326 2.28 -13.46 -17.05
CA ALA A 326 1.38 -14.59 -17.15
C ALA A 326 2.12 -15.80 -17.75
N ALA A 327 1.83 -16.99 -17.24
CA ALA A 327 2.31 -18.20 -17.89
C ALA A 327 1.75 -18.27 -19.32
N ALA A 328 2.64 -18.50 -20.28
CA ALA A 328 2.27 -18.65 -21.69
C ALA A 328 1.37 -19.88 -21.91
#